data_697dadfcca185a2161e009fc37e8efd1
#
_entry.id   697dadfcca185a2161e009fc37e8efd1
#
_cell.length_a   1.000
_cell.length_b   1.000
_cell.length_c   1.000
_cell.angle_alpha   90.00
_cell.angle_beta   90.00
_cell.angle_gamma   90.00
#
_symmetry.space_group_name_H-M   'P 1'
#
loop_
_entity.id
_entity.type
_entity.pdbx_description
1 polymer ?
#
loop_
_entity_poly.entity_id
_entity_poly.type
_entity_poly.pdbx_seq_one_letter_code
_entity_poly.pdbx_strand_id
1 'polypeptide(L)'
;MVAAVAAFLAAQAMAQTGMPTAPKRTIVVSLEDRKLALLEDGQVKKVYTVAVGKATTPSPVGTFDIERRVMNPTYTHDGKVVPAGPANPVGTRWMGLSIHGYGIHGTNEPRSIGKAASHGCIRMAKADLEEFYPLVHVGDTVVLIGQRNEQTARLFGDGPKPLMAAPQQPMLTAQAVPAPSLESPSTTASDIAVSTTGTR
;
A
#
# COMPACT_ATOMS: atom_id res chain seq x y z
N MET A 1 28.51 56.24 -26.26
CA MET A 1 28.58 54.74 -26.24
C MET A 1 28.03 54.18 -24.91
N VAL A 2 26.78 54.38 -24.60
CA VAL A 2 26.17 53.86 -23.32
C VAL A 2 24.76 53.24 -23.55
N ALA A 3 24.31 53.05 -24.80
CA ALA A 3 22.96 52.61 -25.09
C ALA A 3 22.83 51.14 -25.55
N ALA A 4 23.89 50.32 -25.51
CA ALA A 4 23.87 48.95 -26.05
C ALA A 4 23.90 47.82 -24.99
N VAL A 5 23.96 48.12 -23.70
CA VAL A 5 24.08 47.09 -22.64
C VAL A 5 22.74 46.76 -21.99
N ALA A 6 21.71 47.58 -22.14
CA ALA A 6 20.41 47.35 -21.47
C ALA A 6 19.46 46.36 -22.20
N ALA A 7 19.74 45.98 -23.46
CA ALA A 7 18.88 45.08 -24.25
C ALA A 7 19.18 43.58 -24.07
N PHE A 8 20.27 43.19 -23.42
CA PHE A 8 20.70 41.80 -23.30
C PHE A 8 20.21 41.12 -22.01
N LEU A 9 19.69 41.85 -21.04
CA LEU A 9 19.21 41.31 -19.76
C LEU A 9 17.72 40.98 -19.73
N ALA A 10 16.94 41.34 -20.74
CA ALA A 10 15.50 41.06 -20.80
C ALA A 10 15.13 39.75 -21.50
N ALA A 11 16.09 39.07 -22.13
CA ALA A 11 15.81 37.87 -22.94
C ALA A 11 15.98 36.52 -22.18
N GLN A 12 16.37 36.52 -20.91
CA GLN A 12 16.59 35.26 -20.15
C GLN A 12 15.47 34.90 -19.18
N ALA A 13 14.39 35.65 -19.13
CA ALA A 13 13.27 35.38 -18.19
C ALA A 13 12.14 34.52 -18.78
N MET A 14 12.25 33.98 -20.00
CA MET A 14 11.16 33.28 -20.71
C MET A 14 11.46 31.81 -21.05
N ALA A 15 12.27 31.09 -20.28
CA ALA A 15 12.57 29.69 -20.60
C ALA A 15 12.53 28.76 -19.40
N GLN A 16 11.48 28.88 -18.58
CA GLN A 16 11.12 27.81 -17.63
C GLN A 16 9.62 27.51 -17.70
N THR A 17 9.12 27.24 -18.90
CA THR A 17 7.90 26.43 -19.02
C THR A 17 8.31 24.99 -18.71
N GLY A 18 8.32 24.65 -17.42
CA GLY A 18 8.47 23.28 -16.98
C GLY A 18 7.48 22.43 -17.76
N MET A 19 7.95 21.38 -18.45
CA MET A 19 7.08 20.41 -19.07
C MET A 19 6.06 19.97 -18.01
N PRO A 20 4.76 19.90 -18.32
CA PRO A 20 3.77 19.40 -17.36
C PRO A 20 4.20 17.98 -16.97
N THR A 21 4.65 17.81 -15.73
CA THR A 21 4.93 16.48 -15.18
C THR A 21 3.61 15.72 -15.16
N ALA A 22 3.63 14.48 -15.63
CA ALA A 22 2.44 13.63 -15.56
C ALA A 22 1.92 13.62 -14.12
N PRO A 23 0.60 13.69 -13.90
CA PRO A 23 0.04 13.74 -12.55
C PRO A 23 0.47 12.51 -11.75
N LYS A 24 0.80 12.73 -10.48
CA LYS A 24 1.12 11.64 -9.56
C LYS A 24 -0.16 10.87 -9.22
N ARG A 25 -0.23 9.62 -9.65
CA ARG A 25 -1.38 8.76 -9.37
C ARG A 25 -1.12 7.88 -8.15
N THR A 26 -2.14 7.78 -7.31
CA THR A 26 -2.15 6.88 -6.16
C THR A 26 -3.49 6.17 -6.12
N ILE A 27 -3.46 4.86 -6.01
CA ILE A 27 -4.63 4.01 -5.83
C ILE A 27 -4.67 3.64 -4.35
N VAL A 28 -5.73 4.02 -3.64
CA VAL A 28 -5.92 3.67 -2.23
C VAL A 28 -7.07 2.67 -2.13
N VAL A 29 -6.80 1.51 -1.52
CA VAL A 29 -7.79 0.47 -1.28
C VAL A 29 -8.00 0.30 0.21
N SER A 30 -9.23 0.51 0.68
CA SER A 30 -9.65 0.12 2.01
C SER A 30 -10.20 -1.31 1.95
N LEU A 31 -9.51 -2.24 2.62
CA LEU A 31 -9.93 -3.63 2.67
C LEU A 31 -11.19 -3.79 3.54
N GLU A 32 -11.31 -3.01 4.60
CA GLU A 32 -12.48 -3.01 5.48
C GLU A 32 -13.73 -2.44 4.79
N ASP A 33 -13.58 -1.29 4.10
CA ASP A 33 -14.68 -0.65 3.37
C ASP A 33 -14.99 -1.34 2.03
N ARG A 34 -14.06 -2.19 1.51
CA ARG A 34 -14.14 -2.83 0.18
C ARG A 34 -14.35 -1.79 -0.92
N LYS A 35 -13.57 -0.71 -0.81
CA LYS A 35 -13.57 0.41 -1.75
C LYS A 35 -12.16 0.71 -2.23
N LEU A 36 -12.08 1.18 -3.47
CA LEU A 36 -10.87 1.64 -4.13
C LEU A 36 -11.08 3.09 -4.57
N ALA A 37 -10.16 3.98 -4.22
CA ALA A 37 -10.13 5.35 -4.71
C ALA A 37 -8.93 5.56 -5.64
N LEU A 38 -9.14 6.18 -6.79
CA LEU A 38 -8.10 6.72 -7.65
C LEU A 38 -7.89 8.19 -7.28
N LEU A 39 -6.65 8.54 -6.95
CA LEU A 39 -6.22 9.91 -6.69
C LEU A 39 -5.24 10.37 -7.77
N GLU A 40 -5.38 11.62 -8.19
CA GLU A 40 -4.38 12.35 -9.00
C GLU A 40 -3.98 13.60 -8.22
N ASP A 41 -2.67 13.78 -8.01
CA ASP A 41 -2.10 14.89 -7.22
C ASP A 41 -2.77 15.07 -5.86
N GLY A 42 -3.10 13.93 -5.20
CA GLY A 42 -3.78 13.89 -3.92
C GLY A 42 -5.29 14.14 -3.94
N GLN A 43 -5.87 14.44 -5.09
CA GLN A 43 -7.32 14.68 -5.25
C GLN A 43 -8.04 13.41 -5.70
N VAL A 44 -9.15 13.08 -5.04
CA VAL A 44 -9.98 11.93 -5.41
C VAL A 44 -10.64 12.20 -6.76
N LYS A 45 -10.34 11.35 -7.73
CA LYS A 45 -10.97 11.37 -9.06
C LYS A 45 -12.18 10.47 -9.12
N LYS A 46 -12.04 9.25 -8.59
CA LYS A 46 -13.10 8.26 -8.62
C LYS A 46 -13.00 7.27 -7.48
N VAL A 47 -14.15 6.74 -7.07
CA VAL A 47 -14.25 5.68 -6.06
C VAL A 47 -15.03 4.50 -6.65
N TYR A 48 -14.54 3.28 -6.42
CA TYR A 48 -15.13 2.03 -6.90
C TYR A 48 -15.40 1.08 -5.75
N THR A 49 -16.42 0.26 -5.87
CA THR A 49 -16.65 -0.87 -4.97
C THR A 49 -15.88 -2.08 -5.47
N VAL A 50 -15.14 -2.75 -4.59
CA VAL A 50 -14.26 -3.86 -4.95
C VAL A 50 -14.53 -5.09 -4.09
N ALA A 51 -14.07 -6.27 -4.53
CA ALA A 51 -13.92 -7.42 -3.66
C ALA A 51 -12.47 -7.56 -3.21
N VAL A 52 -12.27 -8.02 -1.98
CA VAL A 52 -10.98 -8.20 -1.34
C VAL A 52 -10.79 -9.64 -0.87
N GLY A 53 -9.61 -9.98 -0.37
CA GLY A 53 -9.31 -11.29 0.19
C GLY A 53 -10.22 -11.68 1.35
N LYS A 54 -10.61 -12.96 1.39
CA LYS A 54 -11.34 -13.54 2.53
C LYS A 54 -10.41 -13.75 3.73
N ALA A 55 -10.95 -13.95 4.92
CA ALA A 55 -10.17 -14.09 6.15
C ALA A 55 -9.09 -15.19 6.09
N THR A 56 -9.34 -16.28 5.35
CA THR A 56 -8.36 -17.38 5.17
C THR A 56 -7.28 -17.10 4.13
N THR A 57 -7.50 -16.15 3.25
CA THR A 57 -6.56 -15.70 2.20
C THR A 57 -6.65 -14.18 2.07
N PRO A 58 -6.17 -13.43 3.07
CA PRO A 58 -6.34 -11.97 3.11
C PRO A 58 -5.57 -11.28 2.00
N SER A 59 -6.04 -10.12 1.60
CA SER A 59 -5.25 -9.20 0.77
C SER A 59 -4.05 -8.70 1.56
N PRO A 60 -2.88 -8.52 0.93
CA PRO A 60 -1.71 -7.94 1.59
C PRO A 60 -2.01 -6.50 2.01
N VAL A 61 -1.39 -6.05 3.09
CA VAL A 61 -1.41 -4.65 3.56
C VAL A 61 -0.06 -4.02 3.28
N GLY A 62 -0.04 -2.79 2.79
CA GLY A 62 1.20 -2.10 2.49
C GLY A 62 1.10 -1.20 1.26
N THR A 63 2.27 -0.75 0.80
CA THR A 63 2.41 0.08 -0.40
C THR A 63 3.13 -0.73 -1.47
N PHE A 64 2.56 -0.73 -2.65
CA PHE A 64 3.00 -1.47 -3.82
C PHE A 64 2.95 -0.57 -5.04
N ASP A 65 3.55 -0.99 -6.15
CA ASP A 65 3.44 -0.33 -7.44
C ASP A 65 2.79 -1.25 -8.45
N ILE A 66 2.16 -0.69 -9.47
CA ILE A 66 1.72 -1.46 -10.63
C ILE A 66 2.95 -1.79 -11.47
N GLU A 67 3.32 -3.07 -11.56
CA GLU A 67 4.47 -3.52 -12.37
C GLU A 67 4.07 -3.94 -13.78
N ARG A 68 2.85 -4.44 -13.93
CA ARG A 68 2.41 -5.01 -15.21
C ARG A 68 0.93 -4.76 -15.46
N ARG A 69 0.61 -4.50 -16.71
CA ARG A 69 -0.77 -4.34 -17.19
C ARG A 69 -1.01 -5.27 -18.39
N VAL A 70 -2.10 -6.02 -18.35
CA VAL A 70 -2.44 -6.98 -19.41
C VAL A 70 -3.91 -6.85 -19.77
N MET A 71 -4.21 -6.71 -21.05
CA MET A 71 -5.56 -6.81 -21.60
C MET A 71 -5.85 -8.25 -22.04
N ASN A 72 -7.06 -8.72 -21.75
CA ASN A 72 -7.52 -10.05 -22.09
C ASN A 72 -6.53 -11.16 -21.66
N PRO A 73 -6.19 -11.21 -20.34
CA PRO A 73 -5.18 -12.13 -19.86
C PRO A 73 -5.64 -13.58 -20.01
N THR A 74 -4.68 -14.47 -20.23
CA THR A 74 -4.87 -15.90 -19.94
C THR A 74 -4.63 -16.11 -18.44
N TYR A 75 -5.56 -16.78 -17.76
CA TYR A 75 -5.40 -17.16 -16.36
C TYR A 75 -4.69 -18.51 -16.26
N THR A 76 -3.62 -18.56 -15.48
CA THR A 76 -2.89 -19.81 -15.20
C THR A 76 -2.67 -19.94 -13.70
N HIS A 77 -3.15 -21.03 -13.12
CA HIS A 77 -2.99 -21.33 -11.69
C HIS A 77 -3.12 -22.83 -11.48
N ASP A 78 -2.19 -23.43 -10.75
CA ASP A 78 -2.14 -24.85 -10.39
C ASP A 78 -2.36 -25.78 -11.62
N GLY A 79 -1.66 -25.47 -12.71
CA GLY A 79 -1.76 -26.24 -13.95
C GLY A 79 -3.05 -26.00 -14.76
N LYS A 80 -4.02 -25.28 -14.23
CA LYS A 80 -5.23 -24.91 -14.95
C LYS A 80 -4.97 -23.67 -15.81
N VAL A 81 -5.29 -23.76 -17.08
CA VAL A 81 -5.20 -22.64 -18.04
C VAL A 81 -6.60 -22.28 -18.52
N VAL A 82 -7.00 -21.01 -18.32
CA VAL A 82 -8.28 -20.49 -18.80
C VAL A 82 -7.96 -19.31 -19.74
N PRO A 83 -8.31 -19.42 -21.02
CA PRO A 83 -8.07 -18.36 -22.00
C PRO A 83 -8.92 -17.11 -21.67
N ALA A 84 -8.62 -16.01 -22.34
CA ALA A 84 -9.45 -14.81 -22.29
C ALA A 84 -10.90 -15.13 -22.70
N GLY A 85 -11.86 -14.59 -21.98
CA GLY A 85 -13.27 -14.80 -22.23
C GLY A 85 -14.14 -14.71 -20.97
N PRO A 86 -15.46 -14.93 -21.08
CA PRO A 86 -16.41 -14.78 -19.97
C PRO A 86 -16.16 -15.73 -18.81
N ALA A 87 -15.56 -16.89 -19.04
CA ALA A 87 -15.23 -17.87 -18.00
C ALA A 87 -13.92 -17.56 -17.26
N ASN A 88 -13.15 -16.56 -17.72
CA ASN A 88 -11.88 -16.23 -17.11
C ASN A 88 -12.06 -15.56 -15.72
N PRO A 89 -11.51 -16.15 -14.65
CA PRO A 89 -11.71 -15.64 -13.28
C PRO A 89 -11.06 -14.28 -13.02
N VAL A 90 -10.10 -13.84 -13.85
CA VAL A 90 -9.48 -12.52 -13.73
C VAL A 90 -10.06 -11.49 -14.71
N GLY A 91 -11.10 -11.88 -15.47
CA GLY A 91 -11.85 -10.98 -16.35
C GLY A 91 -11.04 -10.45 -17.52
N THR A 92 -11.34 -9.23 -17.97
CA THR A 92 -10.80 -8.63 -19.19
C THR A 92 -9.50 -7.85 -19.02
N ARG A 93 -9.09 -7.55 -17.78
CA ARG A 93 -7.89 -6.76 -17.48
C ARG A 93 -7.22 -7.28 -16.22
N TRP A 94 -5.89 -7.21 -16.22
CA TRP A 94 -5.04 -7.53 -15.07
C TRP A 94 -4.02 -6.41 -14.86
N MET A 95 -3.85 -5.97 -13.62
CA MET A 95 -2.80 -5.07 -13.17
C MET A 95 -2.06 -5.76 -12.03
N GLY A 96 -0.86 -6.27 -12.31
CA GLY A 96 0.00 -6.95 -11.34
C GLY A 96 0.70 -5.95 -10.44
N LEU A 97 0.74 -6.24 -9.15
CA LEU A 97 1.43 -5.44 -8.13
C LEU A 97 2.89 -5.90 -7.96
N SER A 98 3.72 -5.06 -7.35
CA SER A 98 5.12 -5.34 -6.98
C SER A 98 5.27 -6.42 -5.90
N ILE A 99 4.20 -7.10 -5.57
CA ILE A 99 4.16 -8.32 -4.77
C ILE A 99 3.66 -9.46 -5.64
N HIS A 100 4.48 -10.52 -5.75
CA HIS A 100 4.21 -11.66 -6.64
C HIS A 100 2.86 -12.32 -6.35
N GLY A 101 2.11 -12.59 -7.41
CA GLY A 101 0.82 -13.29 -7.32
C GLY A 101 -0.39 -12.42 -7.00
N TYR A 102 -0.20 -11.14 -6.71
CA TYR A 102 -1.30 -10.22 -6.38
C TYR A 102 -1.52 -9.18 -7.48
N GLY A 103 -2.76 -8.73 -7.57
CA GLY A 103 -3.14 -7.74 -8.58
C GLY A 103 -4.54 -7.17 -8.37
N ILE A 104 -4.86 -6.17 -9.20
CA ILE A 104 -6.20 -5.63 -9.39
C ILE A 104 -6.71 -6.14 -10.74
N HIS A 105 -7.89 -6.76 -10.78
CA HIS A 105 -8.38 -7.42 -11.98
C HIS A 105 -9.92 -7.52 -12.01
N GLY A 106 -10.46 -8.00 -13.10
CA GLY A 106 -11.88 -8.29 -13.26
C GLY A 106 -12.33 -9.54 -12.52
N THR A 107 -13.53 -10.00 -12.84
CA THR A 107 -14.06 -11.23 -12.27
C THR A 107 -15.12 -11.84 -13.18
N ASN A 108 -15.23 -13.17 -13.18
CA ASN A 108 -16.37 -13.90 -13.71
C ASN A 108 -17.46 -14.13 -12.63
N GLU A 109 -17.24 -13.63 -11.40
CA GLU A 109 -18.14 -13.71 -10.26
C GLU A 109 -18.61 -12.30 -9.83
N PRO A 110 -19.49 -11.61 -10.59
CA PRO A 110 -19.88 -10.23 -10.31
C PRO A 110 -20.53 -10.05 -8.94
N ARG A 111 -21.18 -11.11 -8.40
CA ARG A 111 -21.78 -11.09 -7.06
C ARG A 111 -20.76 -11.07 -5.92
N SER A 112 -19.48 -11.24 -6.22
CA SER A 112 -18.39 -11.12 -5.23
C SER A 112 -18.05 -9.68 -4.90
N ILE A 113 -18.38 -8.71 -5.76
CA ILE A 113 -18.08 -7.29 -5.56
C ILE A 113 -18.77 -6.78 -4.29
N GLY A 114 -18.02 -6.01 -3.49
CA GLY A 114 -18.43 -5.53 -2.17
C GLY A 114 -18.23 -6.55 -1.04
N LYS A 115 -17.60 -7.71 -1.30
CA LYS A 115 -17.39 -8.77 -0.31
C LYS A 115 -15.92 -9.12 -0.12
N ALA A 116 -15.60 -9.75 1.00
CA ALA A 116 -14.34 -10.45 1.24
C ALA A 116 -14.43 -11.86 0.65
N ALA A 117 -14.11 -12.02 -0.63
CA ALA A 117 -14.41 -13.22 -1.40
C ALA A 117 -13.26 -13.72 -2.29
N SER A 118 -12.17 -12.94 -2.45
CA SER A 118 -11.03 -13.33 -3.29
C SER A 118 -10.01 -14.18 -2.51
N HIS A 119 -8.97 -14.64 -3.22
CA HIS A 119 -7.80 -15.27 -2.63
C HIS A 119 -6.66 -14.27 -2.41
N GLY A 120 -7.01 -12.99 -2.16
CA GLY A 120 -6.09 -11.92 -1.82
C GLY A 120 -6.00 -10.81 -2.88
N CYS A 121 -6.29 -11.08 -4.14
CA CYS A 121 -6.36 -10.05 -5.19
C CYS A 121 -7.57 -9.12 -5.00
N ILE A 122 -7.50 -7.94 -5.59
CA ILE A 122 -8.59 -6.96 -5.61
C ILE A 122 -9.41 -7.17 -6.88
N ARG A 123 -10.71 -7.48 -6.72
CA ARG A 123 -11.62 -7.69 -7.85
C ARG A 123 -12.46 -6.45 -8.11
N MET A 124 -12.58 -6.05 -9.36
CA MET A 124 -13.47 -4.97 -9.82
C MET A 124 -14.59 -5.53 -10.71
N ALA A 125 -15.73 -4.85 -10.67
CA ALA A 125 -16.79 -5.11 -11.66
C ALA A 125 -16.29 -4.79 -13.07
N LYS A 126 -16.83 -5.46 -14.09
CA LYS A 126 -16.33 -5.34 -15.47
C LYS A 126 -16.36 -3.88 -15.96
N ALA A 127 -17.49 -3.18 -15.80
CA ALA A 127 -17.62 -1.80 -16.23
C ALA A 127 -16.64 -0.86 -15.51
N ASP A 128 -16.52 -1.00 -14.19
CA ASP A 128 -15.60 -0.20 -13.36
C ASP A 128 -14.15 -0.45 -13.76
N LEU A 129 -13.78 -1.70 -14.00
CA LEU A 129 -12.44 -2.09 -14.42
C LEU A 129 -12.08 -1.52 -15.80
N GLU A 130 -12.99 -1.60 -16.76
CA GLU A 130 -12.78 -1.10 -18.12
C GLU A 130 -12.68 0.43 -18.16
N GLU A 131 -13.36 1.12 -17.24
CA GLU A 131 -13.20 2.56 -17.03
C GLU A 131 -11.89 2.90 -16.28
N PHE A 132 -11.55 2.14 -15.25
CA PHE A 132 -10.36 2.36 -14.41
C PHE A 132 -9.05 2.07 -15.14
N TYR A 133 -9.00 1.00 -15.92
CA TYR A 133 -7.78 0.52 -16.55
C TYR A 133 -7.04 1.56 -17.40
N PRO A 134 -7.68 2.38 -18.27
CA PRO A 134 -6.97 3.40 -19.04
C PRO A 134 -6.43 4.56 -18.20
N LEU A 135 -6.96 4.75 -16.98
CA LEU A 135 -6.57 5.85 -16.09
C LEU A 135 -5.27 5.56 -15.32
N VAL A 136 -4.86 4.31 -15.21
CA VAL A 136 -3.71 3.89 -14.40
C VAL A 136 -2.58 3.34 -15.26
N HIS A 137 -1.33 3.45 -14.78
CA HIS A 137 -0.13 3.11 -15.55
C HIS A 137 0.82 2.24 -14.71
N VAL A 138 1.79 1.62 -15.37
CA VAL A 138 2.93 1.00 -14.69
C VAL A 138 3.71 2.09 -13.94
N GLY A 139 4.07 1.81 -12.69
CA GLY A 139 4.70 2.75 -11.78
C GLY A 139 3.72 3.56 -10.90
N ASP A 140 2.40 3.48 -11.14
CA ASP A 140 1.43 4.09 -10.23
C ASP A 140 1.42 3.36 -8.89
N THR A 141 1.38 4.11 -7.78
CA THR A 141 1.42 3.58 -6.43
C THR A 141 0.07 3.05 -5.98
N VAL A 142 0.07 1.87 -5.35
CA VAL A 142 -1.12 1.21 -4.77
C VAL A 142 -0.92 1.02 -3.27
N VAL A 143 -1.79 1.63 -2.47
CA VAL A 143 -1.79 1.54 -1.00
C VAL A 143 -2.97 0.68 -0.55
N LEU A 144 -2.69 -0.49 0.03
CA LEU A 144 -3.70 -1.40 0.60
C LEU A 144 -3.75 -1.22 2.12
N ILE A 145 -4.87 -0.72 2.62
CA ILE A 145 -5.08 -0.40 4.03
C ILE A 145 -6.02 -1.44 4.65
N GLY A 146 -5.50 -2.18 5.64
CA GLY A 146 -6.23 -3.29 6.29
C GLY A 146 -7.40 -2.83 7.12
N GLN A 147 -7.13 -1.92 8.06
CA GLN A 147 -8.12 -1.37 8.99
C GLN A 147 -8.45 0.06 8.63
N ARG A 148 -9.70 0.44 8.87
CA ARG A 148 -10.15 1.80 8.67
C ARG A 148 -9.35 2.79 9.54
N ASN A 149 -8.92 3.88 8.93
CA ASN A 149 -8.18 4.96 9.57
C ASN A 149 -8.70 6.33 9.08
N GLU A 150 -8.09 7.43 9.53
CA GLU A 150 -8.49 8.77 9.11
C GLU A 150 -8.41 8.97 7.58
N GLN A 151 -7.43 8.39 6.91
CA GLN A 151 -7.29 8.51 5.46
C GLN A 151 -8.48 7.84 4.76
N THR A 152 -8.81 6.60 5.12
CA THR A 152 -9.93 5.88 4.52
C THR A 152 -11.26 6.52 4.88
N ALA A 153 -11.42 7.08 6.09
CA ALA A 153 -12.61 7.83 6.49
C ALA A 153 -12.81 9.08 5.61
N ARG A 154 -11.76 9.83 5.32
CA ARG A 154 -11.82 10.99 4.41
C ARG A 154 -12.14 10.61 2.97
N LEU A 155 -11.58 9.49 2.48
CA LEU A 155 -11.76 9.06 1.09
C LEU A 155 -13.12 8.40 0.84
N PHE A 156 -13.64 7.63 1.80
CA PHE A 156 -14.80 6.77 1.61
C PHE A 156 -16.03 7.17 2.43
N GLY A 157 -15.90 8.28 3.20
CA GLY A 157 -16.94 8.77 4.09
C GLY A 157 -17.08 7.96 5.38
N ASP A 158 -17.95 8.40 6.28
CA ASP A 158 -18.27 7.69 7.51
C ASP A 158 -19.13 6.47 7.22
N GLY A 159 -18.46 5.33 6.93
CA GLY A 159 -19.11 4.03 7.02
C GLY A 159 -19.56 3.74 8.45
N PRO A 160 -20.17 2.58 8.77
CA PRO A 160 -20.59 2.26 10.12
C PRO A 160 -19.42 2.49 11.09
N LYS A 161 -19.64 3.40 12.04
CA LYS A 161 -18.66 3.83 13.03
C LYS A 161 -18.11 2.60 13.74
N PRO A 162 -16.78 2.36 13.76
CA PRO A 162 -16.23 1.26 14.52
C PRO A 162 -16.63 1.46 15.97
N LEU A 163 -17.12 0.41 16.62
CA LEU A 163 -17.34 0.41 18.06
C LEU A 163 -16.00 0.74 18.72
N MET A 164 -15.91 1.96 19.26
CA MET A 164 -14.85 2.52 20.09
C MET A 164 -13.45 1.87 19.93
N ALA A 165 -12.59 2.51 19.17
CA ALA A 165 -11.16 2.33 19.36
C ALA A 165 -10.81 2.75 20.81
N ALA A 166 -10.19 1.85 21.56
CA ALA A 166 -9.62 2.18 22.87
C ALA A 166 -8.69 3.39 22.74
N PRO A 167 -8.66 4.32 23.71
CA PRO A 167 -7.81 5.48 23.64
C PRO A 167 -6.35 5.04 23.50
N GLN A 168 -5.70 5.47 22.43
CA GLN A 168 -4.25 5.34 22.29
C GLN A 168 -3.64 6.13 23.45
N GLN A 169 -3.01 5.41 24.38
CA GLN A 169 -2.22 6.02 25.43
C GLN A 169 -1.12 6.86 24.76
N PRO A 170 -0.93 8.12 25.19
CA PRO A 170 0.21 8.89 24.71
C PRO A 170 1.49 8.15 25.08
N MET A 171 2.37 7.94 24.09
CA MET A 171 3.71 7.44 24.34
C MET A 171 4.35 8.34 25.39
N LEU A 172 4.53 7.80 26.60
CA LEU A 172 5.35 8.40 27.63
C LEU A 172 6.75 8.55 27.04
N THR A 173 7.14 9.79 26.80
CA THR A 173 8.53 10.17 26.56
C THR A 173 9.38 9.54 27.66
N ALA A 174 10.29 8.67 27.28
CA ALA A 174 11.29 8.11 28.19
C ALA A 174 12.10 9.26 28.78
N GLN A 175 11.80 9.62 30.01
CA GLN A 175 12.66 10.46 30.84
C GLN A 175 13.94 9.66 31.10
N ALA A 176 15.06 10.25 30.74
CA ALA A 176 16.38 9.73 30.98
C ALA A 176 16.54 9.50 32.50
N VAL A 177 16.71 8.25 32.91
CA VAL A 177 17.10 7.87 34.24
C VAL A 177 18.58 8.20 34.39
N PRO A 178 19.03 9.01 35.39
CA PRO A 178 20.45 9.24 35.61
C PRO A 178 21.12 7.93 36.08
N ALA A 179 22.28 7.65 35.54
CA ALA A 179 23.09 6.48 35.84
C ALA A 179 23.46 6.49 37.35
N PRO A 180 23.39 5.34 38.06
CA PRO A 180 23.94 5.22 39.41
C PRO A 180 25.47 5.20 39.35
N SER A 181 26.07 6.04 40.21
CA SER A 181 27.50 6.12 40.44
C SER A 181 28.03 4.78 40.95
N LEU A 182 29.09 4.31 40.29
CA LEU A 182 29.89 3.17 40.75
C LEU A 182 30.70 3.53 41.99
N GLU A 183 30.26 3.11 43.15
CA GLU A 183 31.13 2.97 44.33
C GLU A 183 31.73 1.58 44.33
N SER A 184 33.04 1.54 44.36
CA SER A 184 33.84 0.34 44.51
C SER A 184 33.83 -0.13 45.96
N PRO A 185 33.64 -1.43 46.26
CA PRO A 185 34.06 -1.99 47.54
C PRO A 185 35.37 -2.74 47.40
N SER A 186 36.23 -2.39 48.35
CA SER A 186 37.50 -3.00 48.66
C SER A 186 37.41 -4.50 48.95
N THR A 187 38.49 -5.13 48.51
CA THR A 187 39.10 -6.39 48.90
C THR A 187 38.77 -6.93 50.29
N THR A 188 38.39 -8.19 50.37
CA THR A 188 38.93 -9.11 51.38
C THR A 188 38.89 -10.54 50.83
N ALA A 189 40.10 -11.12 50.84
CA ALA A 189 40.36 -12.52 50.55
C ALA A 189 39.94 -13.40 51.72
N SER A 190 39.45 -14.59 51.45
CA SER A 190 39.66 -15.75 52.30
C SER A 190 39.40 -17.02 51.50
N ASP A 191 40.45 -17.81 51.50
CA ASP A 191 40.64 -19.20 51.08
C ASP A 191 39.51 -20.17 51.46
N ILE A 192 39.36 -21.22 50.73
CA ILE A 192 39.57 -22.61 51.15
C ILE A 192 38.98 -23.63 50.13
N ALA A 193 39.91 -24.38 49.53
CA ALA A 193 40.02 -25.83 49.33
C ALA A 193 38.90 -26.61 48.56
N VAL A 194 39.25 -27.09 47.37
CA VAL A 194 39.51 -28.52 47.03
C VAL A 194 38.48 -29.55 47.52
N SER A 195 37.82 -30.22 46.56
CA SER A 195 37.85 -31.69 46.52
C SER A 195 37.33 -32.22 45.18
N THR A 196 38.18 -32.99 44.54
CA THR A 196 38.02 -33.93 43.45
C THR A 196 37.15 -35.15 43.86
N THR A 197 36.53 -35.76 42.87
CA THR A 197 36.29 -37.20 42.64
C THR A 197 34.95 -37.31 41.87
N GLY A 198 34.75 -37.89 40.71
CA GLY A 198 35.32 -39.06 40.14
C GLY A 198 34.18 -39.98 39.65
N THR A 199 34.23 -40.31 38.38
CA THR A 199 33.82 -41.59 37.80
C THR A 199 32.32 -42.04 37.84
N ARG A 200 31.66 -42.09 36.76
CA ARG A 200 31.34 -43.19 35.84
C ARG A 200 30.38 -42.74 34.78
#